data_5b9773201f072cd0b07a8ecf32b85660
#
_entry.id   5b9773201f072cd0b07a8ecf32b85660
#
_cell.length_a   1.000
_cell.length_b   1.000
_cell.length_c   1.000
_cell.angle_alpha   90.00
_cell.angle_beta   90.00
_cell.angle_gamma   90.00
#
_symmetry.space_group_name_H-M   'P 1'
#
loop_
_entity.id
_entity.type
_entity.pdbx_description
1 polymer ?
#
loop_
_entity_poly.entity_id
_entity_poly.type
_entity_poly.pdbx_seq_one_letter_code
_entity_poly.pdbx_strand_id
1 'polypeptide(L)'
;MPFNPLKFQESINKEFELIKDRVDNLIDIDANHHGENGAYKEAILRKIIKRFLPKNISIGTGFIVTKNDNNTYSRTTQIDIILYDNNYPILFNEGDFIITTPKNVKAIIEVKTTIRNSDLEEIIIKSKENIDRKSVV
;
A
#
# COMPACT_ATOMS: atom_id res chain seq x y z
N MET A 1 1.34 -12.41 29.47
CA MET A 1 2.56 -11.88 28.81
C MET A 1 2.26 -10.54 28.22
N PRO A 2 3.08 -9.52 28.53
CA PRO A 2 2.86 -8.24 27.92
C PRO A 2 3.13 -8.28 26.42
N PHE A 3 2.34 -7.56 25.67
CA PHE A 3 2.49 -7.40 24.24
C PHE A 3 3.81 -6.66 23.94
N ASN A 4 4.58 -7.19 22.98
CA ASN A 4 5.81 -6.56 22.56
C ASN A 4 5.68 -6.12 21.10
N PRO A 5 5.50 -4.81 20.85
CA PRO A 5 5.31 -4.31 19.48
C PRO A 5 6.48 -4.62 18.55
N LEU A 6 7.71 -4.60 19.05
CA LEU A 6 8.88 -4.88 18.22
C LEU A 6 8.90 -6.33 17.73
N LYS A 7 8.61 -7.29 18.64
CA LYS A 7 8.51 -8.69 18.25
C LYS A 7 7.38 -8.95 17.27
N PHE A 8 6.26 -8.26 17.46
CA PHE A 8 5.13 -8.35 16.54
C PHE A 8 5.52 -7.88 15.16
N GLN A 9 6.18 -6.73 15.06
CA GLN A 9 6.65 -6.18 13.78
C GLN A 9 7.67 -7.13 13.12
N GLU A 10 8.58 -7.69 13.90
CA GLU A 10 9.55 -8.66 13.39
C GLU A 10 8.85 -9.89 12.82
N SER A 11 7.80 -10.36 13.46
CA SER A 11 7.05 -11.53 12.96
C SER A 11 6.37 -11.26 11.63
N ILE A 12 5.84 -10.06 11.44
CA ILE A 12 5.26 -9.64 10.15
C ILE A 12 6.34 -9.59 9.07
N ASN A 13 7.48 -9.02 9.39
CA ASN A 13 8.61 -8.95 8.45
C ASN A 13 9.09 -10.34 8.05
N LYS A 14 9.18 -11.26 9.00
CA LYS A 14 9.56 -12.65 8.73
C LYS A 14 8.55 -13.36 7.83
N GLU A 15 7.26 -13.15 8.09
CA GLU A 15 6.22 -13.72 7.24
C GLU A 15 6.32 -13.19 5.81
N PHE A 16 6.52 -11.89 5.66
CA PHE A 16 6.70 -11.28 4.35
C PHE A 16 7.89 -11.88 3.61
N GLU A 17 9.04 -11.97 4.27
CA GLU A 17 10.24 -12.55 3.68
C GLU A 17 10.05 -14.02 3.30
N LEU A 18 9.38 -14.78 4.15
CA LEU A 18 9.10 -16.19 3.89
C LEU A 18 8.22 -16.37 2.64
N ILE A 19 7.16 -15.57 2.52
CA ILE A 19 6.28 -15.64 1.35
C ILE A 19 7.03 -15.18 0.10
N LYS A 20 7.81 -14.12 0.21
CA LYS A 20 8.64 -13.61 -0.88
C LYS A 20 9.59 -14.69 -1.40
N ASP A 21 10.31 -15.35 -0.49
CA ASP A 21 11.25 -16.41 -0.85
C ASP A 21 10.53 -17.59 -1.51
N ARG A 22 9.35 -17.93 -1.00
CA ARG A 22 8.53 -19.01 -1.59
C ARG A 22 8.11 -18.67 -3.03
N VAL A 23 7.66 -17.44 -3.25
CA VAL A 23 7.25 -17.00 -4.58
C VAL A 23 8.45 -16.92 -5.52
N ASP A 24 9.57 -16.35 -5.06
CA ASP A 24 10.80 -16.29 -5.83
C ASP A 24 11.26 -17.68 -6.27
N ASN A 25 11.18 -18.67 -5.39
CA ASN A 25 11.53 -20.05 -5.70
C ASN A 25 10.60 -20.66 -6.77
N LEU A 26 9.32 -20.30 -6.75
CA LEU A 26 8.35 -20.81 -7.70
C LEU A 26 8.49 -20.22 -9.10
N ILE A 27 8.87 -18.94 -9.19
CA ILE A 27 8.92 -18.21 -10.45
C ILE A 27 10.34 -17.90 -10.93
N ASP A 28 11.36 -18.30 -10.18
CA ASP A 28 12.76 -18.04 -10.50
C ASP A 28 13.27 -18.99 -11.58
N ILE A 29 12.61 -18.98 -12.69
CA ILE A 29 13.04 -19.64 -13.90
C ILE A 29 13.93 -18.68 -14.71
N ASP A 30 13.78 -17.37 -14.46
CA ASP A 30 14.52 -16.36 -15.20
C ASP A 30 14.71 -15.12 -14.34
N ALA A 31 15.93 -14.88 -13.91
CA ALA A 31 16.28 -13.79 -13.00
C ALA A 31 16.10 -12.39 -13.61
N ASN A 32 15.66 -12.27 -14.85
CA ASN A 32 15.59 -11.01 -15.58
C ASN A 32 14.21 -10.33 -15.55
N HIS A 33 13.22 -10.89 -14.86
CA HIS A 33 11.88 -10.32 -14.78
C HIS A 33 11.69 -9.41 -13.57
N HIS A 34 12.47 -8.34 -13.48
CA HIS A 34 12.42 -7.40 -12.36
C HIS A 34 11.09 -6.64 -12.23
N GLY A 35 10.42 -6.38 -13.36
CA GLY A 35 9.13 -5.68 -13.33
C GLY A 35 8.01 -6.52 -12.71
N GLU A 36 8.00 -7.81 -12.98
CA GLU A 36 7.01 -8.73 -12.41
C GLU A 36 7.23 -8.95 -10.92
N ASN A 37 8.48 -8.91 -10.47
CA ASN A 37 8.82 -9.03 -9.06
C ASN A 37 8.18 -7.94 -8.20
N GLY A 38 8.03 -6.72 -8.71
CA GLY A 38 7.37 -5.64 -7.99
C GLY A 38 5.89 -5.90 -7.75
N ALA A 39 5.20 -6.42 -8.77
CA ALA A 39 3.75 -6.64 -8.71
C ALA A 39 3.37 -7.67 -7.64
N TYR A 40 4.08 -8.79 -7.57
CA TYR A 40 3.74 -9.81 -6.56
C TYR A 40 4.10 -9.37 -5.15
N LYS A 41 5.16 -8.58 -4.97
CA LYS A 41 5.51 -8.04 -3.65
C LYS A 41 4.42 -7.11 -3.13
N GLU A 42 3.86 -6.28 -4.00
CA GLU A 42 2.72 -5.44 -3.64
C GLU A 42 1.52 -6.28 -3.24
N ALA A 43 1.22 -7.34 -3.98
CA ALA A 43 0.10 -8.23 -3.68
C ALA A 43 0.26 -8.92 -2.33
N ILE A 44 1.47 -9.40 -2.02
CA ILE A 44 1.76 -10.02 -0.74
C ILE A 44 1.60 -9.01 0.38
N LEU A 45 2.13 -7.81 0.21
CA LEU A 45 2.08 -6.76 1.23
C LEU A 45 0.64 -6.35 1.50
N ARG A 46 -0.18 -6.16 0.45
CA ARG A 46 -1.61 -5.86 0.62
C ARG A 46 -2.31 -6.95 1.43
N LYS A 47 -2.02 -8.21 1.14
CA LYS A 47 -2.64 -9.34 1.84
C LYS A 47 -2.29 -9.35 3.32
N ILE A 48 -1.03 -9.06 3.66
CA ILE A 48 -0.59 -9.02 5.05
C ILE A 48 -1.22 -7.83 5.78
N ILE A 49 -1.17 -6.64 5.19
CA ILE A 49 -1.74 -5.43 5.79
C ILE A 49 -3.24 -5.59 6.04
N LYS A 50 -3.96 -6.20 5.10
CA LYS A 50 -5.40 -6.38 5.21
C LYS A 50 -5.81 -7.11 6.48
N ARG A 51 -4.99 -8.01 7.00
CA ARG A 51 -5.29 -8.74 8.24
C ARG A 51 -5.41 -7.84 9.45
N PHE A 52 -4.79 -6.67 9.42
CA PHE A 52 -4.72 -5.76 10.56
C PHE A 52 -5.63 -4.55 10.42
N LEU A 53 -6.38 -4.46 9.33
CA LEU A 53 -7.26 -3.32 9.09
C LEU A 53 -8.62 -3.55 9.76
N PRO A 54 -9.20 -2.50 10.38
CA PRO A 54 -10.58 -2.58 10.82
C PRO A 54 -11.52 -2.68 9.62
N LYS A 55 -12.76 -3.09 9.84
CA LYS A 55 -13.73 -3.34 8.78
C LYS A 55 -14.06 -2.11 7.95
N ASN A 56 -13.92 -0.92 8.53
CA ASN A 56 -14.19 0.33 7.82
C ASN A 56 -13.04 0.82 6.95
N ILE A 57 -11.89 0.16 6.98
CA ILE A 57 -10.75 0.50 6.15
C ILE A 57 -10.56 -0.57 5.09
N SER A 58 -10.54 -0.13 3.84
CA SER A 58 -10.29 -0.99 2.69
C SER A 58 -8.92 -0.69 2.10
N ILE A 59 -8.45 -1.61 1.27
CA ILE A 59 -7.14 -1.52 0.64
C ILE A 59 -7.30 -1.62 -0.87
N GLY A 60 -6.55 -0.81 -1.61
CA GLY A 60 -6.58 -0.82 -3.07
C GLY A 60 -5.30 -0.25 -3.66
N THR A 61 -5.30 -0.13 -4.96
CA THR A 61 -4.23 0.49 -5.75
C THR A 61 -4.87 1.41 -6.78
N GLY A 62 -4.22 2.50 -7.15
CA GLY A 62 -4.75 3.38 -8.18
C GLY A 62 -4.39 4.84 -7.99
N PHE A 63 -5.38 5.70 -8.11
CA PHE A 63 -5.17 7.14 -8.18
C PHE A 63 -6.02 7.90 -7.17
N ILE A 64 -5.47 9.02 -6.69
CA ILE A 64 -6.21 10.00 -5.88
C ILE A 64 -6.40 11.25 -6.73
N VAL A 65 -7.66 11.68 -6.86
CA VAL A 65 -8.04 12.84 -7.66
C VAL A 65 -8.40 13.99 -6.73
N THR A 66 -7.85 15.15 -6.99
CA THR A 66 -8.07 16.36 -6.19
C THR A 66 -8.68 17.46 -7.06
N LYS A 67 -9.68 18.16 -6.52
CA LYS A 67 -10.23 19.33 -7.18
C LYS A 67 -9.41 20.56 -6.81
N ASN A 68 -8.98 21.31 -7.81
CA ASN A 68 -8.24 22.55 -7.62
C ASN A 68 -9.18 23.76 -7.46
N ASP A 69 -8.65 24.87 -6.96
CA ASP A 69 -9.44 26.07 -6.69
C ASP A 69 -10.05 26.70 -7.96
N ASN A 70 -9.46 26.44 -9.11
CA ASN A 70 -9.93 26.97 -10.41
C ASN A 70 -10.86 26.01 -11.15
N ASN A 71 -11.52 25.09 -10.45
CA ASN A 71 -12.41 24.07 -11.00
C ASN A 71 -11.73 23.06 -11.95
N THR A 72 -10.41 22.98 -11.94
CA THR A 72 -9.69 21.90 -12.62
C THR A 72 -9.43 20.77 -11.64
N TYR A 73 -9.04 19.61 -12.18
CA TYR A 73 -8.75 18.42 -11.39
C TYR A 73 -7.32 17.99 -11.62
N SER A 74 -6.68 17.54 -10.55
CA SER A 74 -5.35 16.94 -10.60
C SER A 74 -5.44 15.51 -10.10
N ARG A 75 -4.54 14.66 -10.55
CA ARG A 75 -4.44 13.29 -10.03
C ARG A 75 -3.00 12.97 -9.66
N THR A 76 -2.86 12.02 -8.77
CA THR A 76 -1.54 11.49 -8.42
C THR A 76 -1.03 10.61 -9.56
N THR A 77 0.24 10.24 -9.50
CA THR A 77 0.71 9.05 -10.21
C THR A 77 0.05 7.83 -9.59
N GLN A 78 0.16 6.69 -10.22
CA GLN A 78 -0.40 5.46 -9.66
C GLN A 78 0.26 5.16 -8.31
N ILE A 79 -0.59 4.92 -7.31
CA ILE A 79 -0.16 4.61 -5.95
C ILE A 79 -0.24 3.11 -5.75
N ASP A 80 0.82 2.52 -5.21
CA ASP A 80 0.92 1.08 -5.05
C ASP A 80 -0.12 0.53 -4.08
N ILE A 81 -0.27 1.18 -2.93
CA ILE A 81 -1.24 0.77 -1.92
C ILE A 81 -1.94 2.00 -1.36
N ILE A 82 -3.28 1.98 -1.38
CA ILE A 82 -4.12 3.02 -0.80
C ILE A 82 -4.97 2.39 0.29
N LEU A 83 -4.89 2.92 1.51
CA LEU A 83 -5.78 2.57 2.60
C LEU A 83 -6.85 3.65 2.68
N TYR A 84 -8.12 3.26 2.56
CA TYR A 84 -9.19 4.24 2.49
C TYR A 84 -10.39 3.83 3.32
N ASP A 85 -11.15 4.83 3.77
CA ASP A 85 -12.37 4.64 4.54
C ASP A 85 -13.49 4.19 3.60
N ASN A 86 -14.03 3.00 3.82
CA ASN A 86 -15.09 2.44 2.99
C ASN A 86 -16.50 2.86 3.40
N ASN A 87 -16.64 3.73 4.38
CA ASN A 87 -17.93 4.31 4.73
C ASN A 87 -18.39 5.38 3.74
N TYR A 88 -17.49 5.85 2.89
CA TYR A 88 -17.77 6.86 1.87
C TYR A 88 -17.59 6.28 0.48
N PRO A 89 -18.43 6.71 -0.48
CA PRO A 89 -18.26 6.23 -1.85
C PRO A 89 -16.95 6.72 -2.45
N ILE A 90 -16.36 5.88 -3.29
CA ILE A 90 -15.21 6.25 -4.10
C ILE A 90 -15.65 6.50 -5.53
N LEU A 91 -14.80 7.11 -6.33
CA LEU A 91 -15.16 7.50 -7.70
C LEU A 91 -15.25 6.31 -8.64
N PHE A 92 -14.39 5.32 -8.45
CA PHE A 92 -14.33 4.13 -9.30
C PHE A 92 -13.72 2.97 -8.51
N ASN A 93 -14.25 1.76 -8.75
CA ASN A 93 -13.73 0.55 -8.12
C ASN A 93 -13.89 -0.64 -9.06
N GLU A 94 -12.79 -1.25 -9.42
CA GLU A 94 -12.77 -2.48 -10.21
C GLU A 94 -11.70 -3.40 -9.62
N GLY A 95 -12.14 -4.47 -8.94
CA GLY A 95 -11.23 -5.31 -8.19
C GLY A 95 -10.46 -4.53 -7.15
N ASP A 96 -9.14 -4.58 -7.19
CA ASP A 96 -8.28 -3.82 -6.28
C ASP A 96 -7.97 -2.43 -6.80
N PHE A 97 -8.30 -2.13 -8.06
CA PHE A 97 -8.05 -0.82 -8.64
C PHE A 97 -9.12 0.17 -8.23
N ILE A 98 -8.70 1.32 -7.72
CA ILE A 98 -9.62 2.37 -7.27
C ILE A 98 -9.18 3.75 -7.76
N ILE A 99 -10.17 4.64 -7.88
CA ILE A 99 -9.94 6.08 -8.01
C ILE A 99 -10.77 6.74 -6.91
N THR A 100 -10.12 7.50 -6.06
CA THR A 100 -10.77 8.11 -4.91
C THR A 100 -10.32 9.56 -4.71
N THR A 101 -10.89 10.22 -3.71
CA THR A 101 -10.51 11.58 -3.33
C THR A 101 -9.71 11.57 -2.02
N PRO A 102 -8.93 12.61 -1.72
CA PRO A 102 -8.12 12.66 -0.50
C PRO A 102 -8.94 12.49 0.78
N LYS A 103 -10.20 12.91 0.76
CA LYS A 103 -11.08 12.87 1.93
C LYS A 103 -11.22 11.46 2.51
N ASN A 104 -11.22 10.44 1.65
CA ASN A 104 -11.40 9.06 2.08
C ASN A 104 -10.09 8.37 2.44
N VAL A 105 -8.97 8.93 2.04
CA VAL A 105 -7.67 8.24 2.15
C VAL A 105 -7.14 8.35 3.57
N LYS A 106 -6.76 7.22 4.15
CA LYS A 106 -6.16 7.14 5.48
C LYS A 106 -4.65 6.99 5.42
N ALA A 107 -4.14 6.27 4.43
CA ALA A 107 -2.70 6.09 4.24
C ALA A 107 -2.41 5.70 2.80
N ILE A 108 -1.22 6.02 2.34
CA ILE A 108 -0.69 5.50 1.08
C ILE A 108 0.67 4.88 1.34
N ILE A 109 0.97 3.83 0.60
CA ILE A 109 2.22 3.09 0.76
C ILE A 109 2.82 2.88 -0.64
N GLU A 110 4.09 3.25 -0.78
CA GLU A 110 4.85 2.96 -1.99
C GLU A 110 5.77 1.78 -1.71
N VAL A 111 5.75 0.79 -2.58
CA VAL A 111 6.51 -0.44 -2.40
C VAL A 111 7.77 -0.38 -3.24
N LYS A 112 8.90 -0.52 -2.59
CA LYS A 112 10.20 -0.57 -3.27
C LYS A 112 10.49 -2.00 -3.72
N THR A 113 11.19 -2.13 -4.84
CA THR A 113 11.55 -3.45 -5.41
C THR A 113 12.40 -4.28 -4.45
N THR A 114 13.20 -3.63 -3.60
CA THR A 114 14.01 -4.29 -2.59
C THR A 114 13.57 -3.79 -1.22
N ILE A 115 12.71 -4.55 -0.53
CA ILE A 115 12.24 -4.19 0.79
C ILE A 115 13.07 -4.91 1.82
N ARG A 116 13.72 -4.15 2.71
CA ARG A 116 14.39 -4.66 3.91
C ARG A 116 13.43 -4.52 5.09
N ASN A 117 13.70 -5.23 6.16
CA ASN A 117 12.83 -5.21 7.35
C ASN A 117 12.62 -3.81 7.92
N SER A 118 13.61 -2.94 7.82
CA SER A 118 13.51 -1.55 8.28
C SER A 118 12.72 -0.65 7.33
N ASP A 119 12.55 -1.05 6.07
CA ASP A 119 11.93 -0.20 5.04
C ASP A 119 10.40 -0.15 5.16
N LEU A 120 9.77 -1.20 5.71
CA LEU A 120 8.31 -1.22 5.88
C LEU A 120 7.83 -0.11 6.79
N GLU A 121 8.49 0.09 7.93
CA GLU A 121 8.14 1.16 8.86
C GLU A 121 8.35 2.53 8.21
N GLU A 122 9.46 2.72 7.54
CA GLU A 122 9.78 3.96 6.85
C GLU A 122 8.77 4.29 5.74
N ILE A 123 8.35 3.29 4.98
CA ILE A 123 7.35 3.46 3.93
C ILE A 123 6.02 3.94 4.51
N ILE A 124 5.57 3.36 5.62
CA ILE A 124 4.32 3.74 6.27
C ILE A 124 4.37 5.18 6.76
N ILE A 125 5.47 5.61 7.36
CA ILE A 125 5.65 6.97 7.85
C ILE A 125 5.60 7.98 6.69
N LYS A 126 6.33 7.70 5.62
CA LYS A 126 6.35 8.57 4.43
C LYS A 126 4.99 8.68 3.76
N SER A 127 4.23 7.60 3.75
CA SER A 127 2.88 7.59 3.18
C SER A 127 1.97 8.54 3.93
N LYS A 128 2.04 8.54 5.25
CA LYS A 128 1.24 9.43 6.08
C LYS A 128 1.57 10.89 5.79
N GLU A 129 2.84 11.25 5.67
CA GLU A 129 3.26 12.60 5.31
C GLU A 129 2.75 13.02 3.93
N ASN A 130 2.82 12.12 2.96
CA ASN A 130 2.36 12.40 1.60
C ASN A 130 0.86 12.63 1.53
N ILE A 131 0.07 11.93 2.34
CA ILE A 131 -1.38 12.16 2.42
C ILE A 131 -1.65 13.55 2.99
N ASP A 132 -0.98 13.92 4.06
CA ASP A 132 -1.14 15.22 4.69
C ASP A 132 -0.84 16.36 3.70
N ARG A 133 0.21 16.22 2.89
CA ARG A 133 0.54 17.19 1.85
C ARG A 133 -0.52 17.27 0.77
N LYS A 134 -1.07 16.15 0.34
CA LYS A 134 -2.07 16.08 -0.73
C LYS A 134 -3.44 16.54 -0.28
N SER A 135 -3.77 16.38 0.99
CA SER A 135 -5.05 16.83 1.53
C SER A 135 -5.12 18.31 1.82
N VAL A 136 -3.99 19.01 1.83
CA VAL A 136 -3.92 20.46 2.07
C VAL A 136 -4.10 21.27 0.77
N VAL A 137 -4.08 20.61 -0.37
CA VAL A 137 -4.32 21.26 -1.66
C VAL A 137 -5.85 21.38 -1.93
#